data_6ebdfe35c0b77f7cb2eba745c3e9c3d8
#
_entry.id   6ebdfe35c0b77f7cb2eba745c3e9c3d8
#
_cell.length_a   1.000
_cell.length_b   1.000
_cell.length_c   1.000
_cell.angle_alpha   90.00
_cell.angle_beta   90.00
_cell.angle_gamma   90.00
#
_symmetry.space_group_name_H-M   'P 1'
#
loop_
_entity.id
_entity.type
_entity.pdbx_description
1 polymer ?
#
loop_
_entity_poly.entity_id
_entity_poly.type
_entity_poly.pdbx_seq_one_letter_code
_entity_poly.pdbx_strand_id
1 'polypeptide(L)'
;CKAGSSFEDVDKNGTAHFLEHMIFKGSNKIMPGEFDHKIESLGGLSNASTGYDDVHYHVLVPPSNFKESLALLTNIVFAPDFNPDEFIKEKGVVIDEIKQQNDQPEERLFNYFLKRVWLSPNYANSILGNEHSIKNLEINDLVKFHSKHYTTEKICIAIAGNLSEEIYKIFEKSDLSGIKESPDLINIKKNKPSLKIRNGRESVKFDNLEFSRIFMAWFIPNLNDQKNIIGLEILASILSVGRNSRLV
;
A
#
# COMPACT_ATOMS: atom_id res chain seq x y z
N CYS A 1 5.61 -4.54 -3.50
CA CYS A 1 4.75 -5.32 -4.41
C CYS A 1 3.86 -4.37 -5.21
N LYS A 2 3.71 -4.59 -6.51
CA LYS A 2 2.76 -3.86 -7.37
C LYS A 2 1.35 -4.42 -7.16
N ALA A 3 0.77 -4.07 -6.02
CA ALA A 3 -0.46 -4.65 -5.47
C ALA A 3 -1.30 -3.62 -4.70
N GLY A 4 -1.24 -2.35 -5.10
CA GLY A 4 -2.01 -1.29 -4.46
C GLY A 4 -3.52 -1.32 -4.79
N SER A 5 -4.27 -0.42 -4.18
CA SER A 5 -5.75 -0.38 -4.30
C SER A 5 -6.25 -0.10 -5.73
N SER A 6 -5.41 0.46 -6.61
CA SER A 6 -5.79 0.67 -8.02
C SER A 6 -5.97 -0.62 -8.82
N PHE A 7 -5.51 -1.76 -8.31
CA PHE A 7 -5.63 -3.08 -8.94
C PHE A 7 -6.82 -3.88 -8.44
N GLU A 8 -7.59 -3.35 -7.50
CA GLU A 8 -8.77 -3.99 -6.95
C GLU A 8 -9.95 -4.00 -7.91
N ASP A 9 -10.83 -4.98 -7.76
CA ASP A 9 -12.15 -4.93 -8.35
C ASP A 9 -12.99 -3.86 -7.62
N VAL A 10 -13.80 -3.10 -8.35
CA VAL A 10 -14.48 -1.92 -7.84
C VAL A 10 -15.44 -2.24 -6.67
N ASP A 11 -16.07 -3.41 -6.70
CA ASP A 11 -16.94 -3.92 -5.66
C ASP A 11 -16.20 -4.55 -4.46
N LYS A 12 -14.90 -4.77 -4.59
CA LYS A 12 -14.00 -5.32 -3.57
C LYS A 12 -12.96 -4.29 -3.07
N ASN A 13 -13.33 -3.03 -3.09
CA ASN A 13 -12.44 -1.96 -2.64
C ASN A 13 -12.03 -2.12 -1.18
N GLY A 14 -10.74 -1.94 -0.89
CA GLY A 14 -10.09 -2.18 0.39
C GLY A 14 -9.41 -3.55 0.52
N THR A 15 -9.44 -4.38 -0.54
CA THR A 15 -8.81 -5.71 -0.54
C THR A 15 -7.30 -5.62 -0.33
N ALA A 16 -6.61 -4.67 -0.95
CA ALA A 16 -5.15 -4.52 -0.86
C ALA A 16 -4.73 -4.18 0.58
N HIS A 17 -5.40 -3.21 1.19
CA HIS A 17 -5.15 -2.80 2.56
C HIS A 17 -5.52 -3.91 3.57
N PHE A 18 -6.68 -4.54 3.38
CA PHE A 18 -7.08 -5.66 4.23
C PHE A 18 -6.10 -6.85 4.12
N LEU A 19 -5.56 -7.10 2.93
CA LEU A 19 -4.53 -8.11 2.72
C LEU A 19 -3.23 -7.75 3.47
N GLU A 20 -2.82 -6.47 3.48
CA GLU A 20 -1.69 -6.01 4.27
C GLU A 20 -1.86 -6.40 5.74
N HIS A 21 -3.01 -6.09 6.35
CA HIS A 21 -3.32 -6.49 7.72
C HIS A 21 -3.24 -8.01 7.93
N MET A 22 -3.81 -8.78 7.02
CA MET A 22 -3.84 -10.24 7.13
C MET A 22 -2.46 -10.89 6.97
N ILE A 23 -1.54 -10.29 6.24
CA ILE A 23 -0.16 -10.78 6.12
C ILE A 23 0.56 -10.78 7.47
N PHE A 24 0.31 -9.79 8.33
CA PHE A 24 0.85 -9.76 9.69
C PHE A 24 0.17 -10.72 10.67
N LYS A 25 -0.95 -11.35 10.29
CA LYS A 25 -1.63 -12.35 11.12
C LYS A 25 -1.00 -13.74 11.02
N GLY A 26 0.12 -13.87 10.31
CA GLY A 26 0.93 -15.07 10.31
C GLY A 26 0.99 -15.81 8.99
N SER A 27 1.63 -16.93 9.04
CA SER A 27 1.87 -17.81 7.89
C SER A 27 1.80 -19.27 8.34
N ASN A 28 2.01 -20.20 7.42
CA ASN A 28 2.12 -21.62 7.76
C ASN A 28 3.28 -21.98 8.71
N LYS A 29 4.22 -21.04 8.96
CA LYS A 29 5.39 -21.24 9.84
C LYS A 29 5.47 -20.25 11.01
N ILE A 30 4.63 -19.23 11.01
CA ILE A 30 4.69 -18.11 11.97
C ILE A 30 3.27 -17.87 12.47
N MET A 31 3.08 -17.91 13.78
CA MET A 31 1.76 -17.69 14.39
C MET A 31 1.41 -16.19 14.43
N PRO A 32 0.11 -15.84 14.59
CA PRO A 32 -0.30 -14.46 14.78
C PRO A 32 0.46 -13.77 15.91
N GLY A 33 1.01 -12.57 15.64
CA GLY A 33 1.81 -11.80 16.60
C GLY A 33 3.27 -12.27 16.77
N GLU A 34 3.62 -13.45 16.30
CA GLU A 34 4.97 -13.99 16.43
C GLU A 34 6.00 -13.24 15.55
N PHE A 35 5.56 -12.75 14.39
CA PHE A 35 6.43 -11.99 13.49
C PHE A 35 6.96 -10.72 14.17
N ASP A 36 6.08 -9.88 14.69
CA ASP A 36 6.46 -8.61 15.33
C ASP A 36 7.33 -8.88 16.57
N HIS A 37 6.92 -9.82 17.41
CA HIS A 37 7.72 -10.20 18.57
C HIS A 37 9.13 -10.67 18.21
N LYS A 38 9.28 -11.46 17.13
CA LYS A 38 10.61 -11.89 16.66
C LYS A 38 11.43 -10.73 16.11
N ILE A 39 10.85 -9.86 15.28
CA ILE A 39 11.56 -8.69 14.77
C ILE A 39 12.02 -7.77 15.91
N GLU A 40 11.16 -7.52 16.90
CA GLU A 40 11.52 -6.74 18.10
C GLU A 40 12.64 -7.41 18.90
N SER A 41 12.59 -8.72 19.08
CA SER A 41 13.63 -9.48 19.80
C SER A 41 14.98 -9.45 19.08
N LEU A 42 14.96 -9.28 17.76
CA LEU A 42 16.17 -9.05 16.95
C LEU A 42 16.64 -7.58 16.99
N GLY A 43 16.03 -6.73 17.83
CA GLY A 43 16.33 -5.30 17.92
C GLY A 43 15.87 -4.51 16.71
N GLY A 44 14.83 -4.98 16.04
CA GLY A 44 14.31 -4.40 14.81
C GLY A 44 12.95 -3.74 14.96
N LEU A 45 12.52 -3.15 13.86
CA LEU A 45 11.20 -2.57 13.67
C LEU A 45 10.65 -3.09 12.34
N SER A 46 9.36 -3.34 12.29
CA SER A 46 8.61 -3.70 11.08
C SER A 46 7.53 -2.68 10.80
N ASN A 47 7.22 -2.49 9.54
CA ASN A 47 6.03 -1.73 9.13
C ASN A 47 5.64 -2.09 7.70
N ALA A 48 4.42 -1.70 7.32
CA ALA A 48 3.94 -1.78 5.95
C ALA A 48 3.11 -0.54 5.60
N SER A 49 2.84 -0.38 4.32
CA SER A 49 1.95 0.69 3.85
C SER A 49 1.37 0.33 2.50
N THR A 50 0.08 0.49 2.37
CA THR A 50 -0.67 0.31 1.13
C THR A 50 -0.91 1.65 0.46
N GLY A 51 -0.42 1.77 -0.78
CA GLY A 51 -0.70 2.89 -1.67
C GLY A 51 -1.74 2.55 -2.75
N TYR A 52 -1.91 3.46 -3.71
CA TYR A 52 -2.75 3.21 -4.87
C TYR A 52 -2.12 2.20 -5.84
N ASP A 53 -0.81 2.28 -6.07
CA ASP A 53 -0.12 1.47 -7.07
C ASP A 53 0.71 0.33 -6.47
N ASP A 54 1.10 0.45 -5.20
CA ASP A 54 1.98 -0.50 -4.55
C ASP A 54 1.63 -0.74 -3.08
N VAL A 55 2.12 -1.85 -2.58
CA VAL A 55 2.21 -2.14 -1.15
C VAL A 55 3.67 -2.42 -0.83
N HIS A 56 4.20 -1.83 0.22
CA HIS A 56 5.54 -2.14 0.67
C HIS A 56 5.55 -2.64 2.12
N TYR A 57 6.41 -3.60 2.36
CA TYR A 57 6.70 -4.19 3.67
C TYR A 57 8.18 -3.97 3.94
N HIS A 58 8.54 -3.52 5.12
CA HIS A 58 9.94 -3.32 5.45
C HIS A 58 10.26 -3.70 6.88
N VAL A 59 11.50 -4.08 7.08
CA VAL A 59 12.10 -4.30 8.39
C VAL A 59 13.40 -3.52 8.50
N LEU A 60 13.65 -2.96 9.65
CA LEU A 60 14.91 -2.33 10.02
C LEU A 60 15.51 -3.14 11.16
N VAL A 61 16.70 -3.73 10.94
CA VAL A 61 17.37 -4.59 11.92
C VAL A 61 18.87 -4.34 11.92
N PRO A 62 19.59 -4.65 13.01
CA PRO A 62 21.04 -4.71 12.99
C PRO A 62 21.55 -5.69 11.91
N PRO A 63 22.69 -5.39 11.23
CA PRO A 63 23.20 -6.24 10.15
C PRO A 63 23.42 -7.71 10.52
N SER A 64 23.77 -8.00 11.79
CA SER A 64 23.92 -9.36 12.32
C SER A 64 22.66 -10.20 12.20
N ASN A 65 21.48 -9.57 12.20
CA ASN A 65 20.18 -10.23 12.23
C ASN A 65 19.49 -10.25 10.88
N PHE A 66 20.18 -9.80 9.81
CA PHE A 66 19.65 -9.70 8.45
C PHE A 66 19.07 -11.03 7.93
N LYS A 67 19.81 -12.14 8.12
CA LYS A 67 19.39 -13.45 7.62
C LYS A 67 18.03 -13.89 8.18
N GLU A 68 17.88 -13.76 9.49
CA GLU A 68 16.66 -14.18 10.16
C GLU A 68 15.49 -13.25 9.83
N SER A 69 15.71 -11.95 9.85
CA SER A 69 14.67 -10.97 9.51
C SER A 69 14.22 -11.09 8.05
N LEU A 70 15.12 -11.36 7.11
CA LEU A 70 14.76 -11.62 5.72
C LEU A 70 13.87 -12.85 5.60
N ALA A 71 14.23 -13.94 6.28
CA ALA A 71 13.44 -15.17 6.27
C ALA A 71 12.05 -14.99 6.88
N LEU A 72 11.93 -14.22 7.97
CA LEU A 72 10.65 -13.90 8.58
C LEU A 72 9.78 -13.07 7.66
N LEU A 73 10.32 -11.97 7.10
CA LEU A 73 9.58 -11.07 6.22
C LEU A 73 9.12 -11.79 4.95
N THR A 74 10.00 -12.51 4.29
CA THR A 74 9.64 -13.24 3.06
C THR A 74 8.59 -14.31 3.33
N ASN A 75 8.64 -14.96 4.49
CA ASN A 75 7.68 -15.99 4.84
C ASN A 75 6.27 -15.43 5.03
N ILE A 76 6.08 -14.34 5.80
CA ILE A 76 4.74 -13.76 5.98
C ILE A 76 4.20 -13.15 4.67
N VAL A 77 5.05 -12.49 3.88
CA VAL A 77 4.61 -11.80 2.66
C VAL A 77 4.24 -12.77 1.55
N PHE A 78 4.99 -13.87 1.37
CA PHE A 78 4.80 -14.76 0.23
C PHE A 78 4.08 -16.08 0.54
N ALA A 79 3.94 -16.41 1.81
CA ALA A 79 3.23 -17.60 2.26
C ALA A 79 2.27 -17.32 3.43
N PRO A 80 1.42 -16.24 3.34
CA PRO A 80 0.50 -15.92 4.42
C PRO A 80 -0.50 -17.04 4.65
N ASP A 81 -0.91 -17.21 5.91
CA ASP A 81 -2.02 -18.06 6.29
C ASP A 81 -3.27 -17.19 6.54
N PHE A 82 -4.31 -17.41 5.74
CA PHE A 82 -5.55 -16.68 5.89
C PHE A 82 -6.48 -17.38 6.88
N ASN A 83 -6.08 -17.39 8.15
CA ASN A 83 -6.87 -17.99 9.21
C ASN A 83 -8.28 -17.36 9.32
N PRO A 84 -9.37 -18.15 9.29
CA PRO A 84 -10.74 -17.63 9.31
C PRO A 84 -11.09 -16.82 10.56
N ASP A 85 -10.58 -17.21 11.73
CA ASP A 85 -10.87 -16.52 12.98
C ASP A 85 -10.18 -15.15 13.02
N GLU A 86 -8.93 -15.07 12.58
CA GLU A 86 -8.21 -13.80 12.44
C GLU A 86 -8.84 -12.91 11.36
N PHE A 87 -9.30 -13.48 10.25
CA PHE A 87 -10.01 -12.74 9.20
C PHE A 87 -11.28 -12.06 9.73
N ILE A 88 -12.07 -12.77 10.55
CA ILE A 88 -13.29 -12.20 11.15
C ILE A 88 -12.96 -11.08 12.13
N LYS A 89 -11.95 -11.26 12.98
CA LYS A 89 -11.49 -10.25 13.94
C LYS A 89 -10.99 -8.99 13.19
N GLU A 90 -10.19 -9.20 12.18
CA GLU A 90 -9.56 -8.10 11.43
C GLU A 90 -10.56 -7.26 10.64
N LYS A 91 -11.68 -7.86 10.19
CA LYS A 91 -12.80 -7.06 9.64
C LYS A 91 -13.29 -5.99 10.61
N GLY A 92 -13.39 -6.32 11.89
CA GLY A 92 -13.75 -5.35 12.92
C GLY A 92 -12.74 -4.22 13.03
N VAL A 93 -11.45 -4.57 13.07
CA VAL A 93 -10.33 -3.60 13.16
C VAL A 93 -10.35 -2.62 11.99
N VAL A 94 -10.41 -3.12 10.75
CA VAL A 94 -10.41 -2.29 9.55
C VAL A 94 -11.67 -1.43 9.44
N ILE A 95 -12.84 -1.96 9.86
CA ILE A 95 -14.08 -1.17 9.91
C ILE A 95 -13.96 -0.02 10.91
N ASP A 96 -13.34 -0.25 12.07
CA ASP A 96 -13.15 0.79 13.07
C ASP A 96 -12.13 1.85 12.60
N GLU A 97 -11.09 1.44 11.85
CA GLU A 97 -10.15 2.35 11.20
C GLU A 97 -10.86 3.24 10.14
N ILE A 98 -11.74 2.65 9.33
CA ILE A 98 -12.57 3.40 8.37
C ILE A 98 -13.45 4.43 9.09
N LYS A 99 -14.06 4.08 10.23
CA LYS A 99 -14.85 5.02 11.02
C LYS A 99 -13.98 6.14 11.56
N GLN A 100 -12.82 5.80 12.15
CA GLN A 100 -11.87 6.77 12.67
C GLN A 100 -11.41 7.76 11.58
N GLN A 101 -11.11 7.27 10.37
CA GLN A 101 -10.78 8.12 9.22
C GLN A 101 -11.97 9.03 8.85
N ASN A 102 -13.18 8.49 8.85
CA ASN A 102 -14.39 9.25 8.53
C ASN A 102 -14.76 10.29 9.61
N ASP A 103 -14.33 10.12 10.84
CA ASP A 103 -14.50 11.09 11.92
C ASP A 103 -13.53 12.27 11.80
N GLN A 104 -12.48 12.16 10.99
CA GLN A 104 -11.53 13.23 10.72
C GLN A 104 -12.03 14.11 9.55
N PRO A 105 -12.37 15.39 9.79
CA PRO A 105 -12.94 16.25 8.75
C PRO A 105 -12.01 16.47 7.55
N GLU A 106 -10.69 16.53 7.79
CA GLU A 106 -9.69 16.73 6.75
C GLU A 106 -9.59 15.52 5.83
N GLU A 107 -9.60 14.30 6.38
CA GLU A 107 -9.59 13.05 5.62
C GLU A 107 -10.88 12.90 4.79
N ARG A 108 -12.02 13.24 5.36
CA ARG A 108 -13.30 13.26 4.62
C ARG A 108 -13.25 14.23 3.45
N LEU A 109 -12.71 15.41 3.67
CA LEU A 109 -12.58 16.43 2.63
C LEU A 109 -11.61 15.98 1.54
N PHE A 110 -10.49 15.37 1.91
CA PHE A 110 -9.52 14.83 0.95
C PHE A 110 -10.13 13.68 0.11
N ASN A 111 -10.80 12.74 0.74
CA ASN A 111 -11.51 11.67 0.05
C ASN A 111 -12.61 12.19 -0.89
N TYR A 112 -13.34 13.23 -0.46
CA TYR A 112 -14.30 13.92 -1.32
C TYR A 112 -13.62 14.55 -2.54
N PHE A 113 -12.50 15.23 -2.32
CA PHE A 113 -11.70 15.85 -3.38
C PHE A 113 -11.23 14.80 -4.41
N LEU A 114 -10.68 13.67 -3.97
CA LEU A 114 -10.25 12.59 -4.87
C LEU A 114 -11.39 12.06 -5.73
N LYS A 115 -12.57 11.84 -5.16
CA LYS A 115 -13.79 11.43 -5.89
C LYS A 115 -14.24 12.46 -6.92
N ARG A 116 -13.93 13.72 -6.73
CA ARG A 116 -14.25 14.80 -7.68
C ARG A 116 -13.20 14.95 -8.77
N VAL A 117 -11.95 14.72 -8.47
CA VAL A 117 -10.83 14.82 -9.42
C VAL A 117 -10.80 13.63 -10.35
N TRP A 118 -10.84 12.42 -9.81
CA TRP A 118 -10.69 11.20 -10.59
C TRP A 118 -12.01 10.73 -11.19
N LEU A 119 -12.00 10.47 -12.52
CA LEU A 119 -13.10 9.77 -13.20
C LEU A 119 -12.87 8.25 -13.21
N SER A 120 -11.66 7.81 -12.89
CA SER A 120 -11.31 6.39 -12.74
C SER A 120 -11.58 5.95 -11.30
N PRO A 121 -12.51 5.01 -11.04
CA PRO A 121 -12.90 4.64 -9.69
C PRO A 121 -11.74 4.15 -8.84
N ASN A 122 -10.76 3.49 -9.43
CA ASN A 122 -9.61 2.91 -8.74
C ASN A 122 -8.71 3.94 -8.01
N TYR A 123 -8.72 5.20 -8.45
CA TYR A 123 -8.02 6.30 -7.77
C TYR A 123 -8.96 7.26 -7.04
N ALA A 124 -10.27 7.12 -7.27
CA ALA A 124 -11.28 7.92 -6.60
C ALA A 124 -11.69 7.33 -5.23
N ASN A 125 -11.55 6.02 -5.07
CA ASN A 125 -11.94 5.31 -3.86
C ASN A 125 -10.87 5.43 -2.78
N SER A 126 -11.29 5.37 -1.51
CA SER A 126 -10.36 5.26 -0.37
C SER A 126 -9.58 3.95 -0.45
N ILE A 127 -8.30 3.99 -0.09
CA ILE A 127 -7.42 2.81 0.01
C ILE A 127 -7.98 1.81 1.05
N LEU A 128 -8.55 2.30 2.14
CA LEU A 128 -9.17 1.47 3.18
C LEU A 128 -10.44 0.77 2.70
N GLY A 129 -11.00 1.17 1.57
CA GLY A 129 -12.31 0.72 1.15
C GLY A 129 -13.45 1.47 1.88
N ASN A 130 -14.54 0.77 2.12
CA ASN A 130 -15.68 1.23 2.88
C ASN A 130 -16.31 0.07 3.67
N GLU A 131 -17.16 0.38 4.66
CA GLU A 131 -17.76 -0.65 5.51
C GLU A 131 -18.49 -1.75 4.72
N HIS A 132 -19.18 -1.38 3.65
CA HIS A 132 -19.94 -2.34 2.85
C HIS A 132 -18.98 -3.29 2.11
N SER A 133 -17.94 -2.76 1.46
CA SER A 133 -16.98 -3.59 0.75
C SER A 133 -16.22 -4.53 1.69
N ILE A 134 -15.75 -4.02 2.87
CA ILE A 134 -15.04 -4.84 3.86
C ILE A 134 -15.93 -5.94 4.45
N LYS A 135 -17.19 -5.64 4.76
CA LYS A 135 -18.17 -6.65 5.25
C LYS A 135 -18.36 -7.79 4.25
N ASN A 136 -18.34 -7.49 2.96
CA ASN A 136 -18.57 -8.42 1.86
C ASN A 136 -17.29 -9.08 1.31
N LEU A 137 -16.10 -8.75 1.86
CA LEU A 137 -14.89 -9.48 1.51
C LEU A 137 -14.93 -10.91 2.01
N GLU A 138 -14.36 -11.80 1.23
CA GLU A 138 -14.18 -13.22 1.56
C GLU A 138 -12.69 -13.56 1.54
N ILE A 139 -12.29 -14.59 2.27
CA ILE A 139 -10.90 -15.09 2.27
C ILE A 139 -10.43 -15.38 0.84
N ASN A 140 -11.32 -15.93 0.01
CA ASN A 140 -11.01 -16.23 -1.39
C ASN A 140 -10.67 -15.00 -2.23
N ASP A 141 -11.21 -13.81 -1.88
CA ASP A 141 -10.85 -12.55 -2.55
C ASP A 141 -9.39 -12.20 -2.25
N LEU A 142 -8.95 -12.36 -1.00
CA LEU A 142 -7.55 -12.16 -0.60
C LEU A 142 -6.60 -13.14 -1.27
N VAL A 143 -6.96 -14.43 -1.26
CA VAL A 143 -6.17 -15.48 -1.93
C VAL A 143 -5.99 -15.19 -3.41
N LYS A 144 -7.07 -14.79 -4.10
CA LYS A 144 -7.01 -14.42 -5.52
C LYS A 144 -6.16 -13.18 -5.74
N PHE A 145 -6.34 -12.13 -4.93
CA PHE A 145 -5.58 -10.90 -5.05
C PHE A 145 -4.09 -11.14 -4.79
N HIS A 146 -3.75 -11.86 -3.72
CA HIS A 146 -2.38 -12.25 -3.41
C HIS A 146 -1.75 -13.04 -4.55
N SER A 147 -2.37 -14.13 -5.00
CA SER A 147 -1.83 -14.98 -6.06
C SER A 147 -1.64 -14.24 -7.39
N LYS A 148 -2.45 -13.22 -7.67
CA LYS A 148 -2.38 -12.41 -8.90
C LYS A 148 -1.31 -11.32 -8.83
N HIS A 149 -1.05 -10.75 -7.65
CA HIS A 149 -0.24 -9.55 -7.51
C HIS A 149 1.10 -9.75 -6.78
N TYR A 150 1.26 -10.84 -6.00
CA TYR A 150 2.50 -11.16 -5.31
C TYR A 150 3.32 -12.19 -6.11
N THR A 151 3.74 -11.77 -7.31
CA THR A 151 4.46 -12.61 -8.27
C THR A 151 5.82 -12.00 -8.61
N THR A 152 6.74 -12.82 -9.11
CA THR A 152 8.14 -12.43 -9.40
C THR A 152 8.24 -11.15 -10.24
N GLU A 153 7.35 -10.95 -11.20
CA GLU A 153 7.37 -9.81 -12.11
C GLU A 153 6.83 -8.50 -11.49
N LYS A 154 6.17 -8.62 -10.34
CA LYS A 154 5.49 -7.50 -9.65
C LYS A 154 6.13 -7.13 -8.33
N ILE A 155 7.24 -7.78 -7.99
CA ILE A 155 7.97 -7.59 -6.73
C ILE A 155 9.30 -6.93 -7.00
N CYS A 156 9.66 -6.01 -6.12
CA CYS A 156 11.01 -5.46 -6.02
C CYS A 156 11.48 -5.64 -4.58
N ILE A 157 12.66 -6.22 -4.39
CA ILE A 157 13.29 -6.34 -3.08
C ILE A 157 14.45 -5.34 -3.07
N ALA A 158 14.44 -4.44 -2.09
CA ALA A 158 15.50 -3.46 -1.89
C ALA A 158 16.14 -3.68 -0.52
N ILE A 159 17.48 -3.67 -0.48
CA ILE A 159 18.28 -3.80 0.73
C ILE A 159 19.19 -2.58 0.80
N ALA A 160 19.12 -1.85 1.90
CA ALA A 160 19.94 -0.66 2.14
C ALA A 160 20.62 -0.73 3.51
N GLY A 161 21.87 -0.29 3.58
CA GLY A 161 22.64 -0.28 4.83
C GLY A 161 24.13 -0.49 4.60
N ASN A 162 24.84 -0.86 5.64
CA ASN A 162 26.26 -1.27 5.54
C ASN A 162 26.33 -2.70 4.98
N LEU A 163 26.24 -2.81 3.65
CA LEU A 163 26.16 -4.09 2.94
C LEU A 163 27.57 -4.69 2.77
N SER A 164 27.83 -5.83 3.43
CA SER A 164 29.02 -6.64 3.23
C SER A 164 28.79 -7.71 2.15
N GLU A 165 29.86 -8.30 1.64
CA GLU A 165 29.76 -9.47 0.74
C GLU A 165 28.99 -10.63 1.37
N GLU A 166 29.03 -10.77 2.67
CA GLU A 166 28.29 -11.79 3.41
C GLU A 166 26.77 -11.58 3.28
N ILE A 167 26.29 -10.33 3.39
CA ILE A 167 24.88 -9.99 3.23
C ILE A 167 24.40 -10.33 1.82
N TYR A 168 25.19 -10.04 0.78
CA TYR A 168 24.85 -10.46 -0.60
C TYR A 168 24.74 -11.96 -0.73
N LYS A 169 25.70 -12.72 -0.17
CA LYS A 169 25.65 -14.19 -0.19
C LYS A 169 24.45 -14.76 0.57
N ILE A 170 24.05 -14.15 1.68
CA ILE A 170 22.85 -14.53 2.44
C ILE A 170 21.60 -14.31 1.58
N PHE A 171 21.50 -13.14 0.93
CA PHE A 171 20.36 -12.83 0.07
C PHE A 171 20.28 -13.78 -1.13
N GLU A 172 21.39 -14.02 -1.84
CA GLU A 172 21.44 -14.96 -2.97
C GLU A 172 21.05 -16.39 -2.59
N LYS A 173 21.33 -16.80 -1.36
CA LYS A 173 21.00 -18.14 -0.84
C LYS A 173 19.66 -18.19 -0.10
N SER A 174 18.95 -17.05 -0.01
CA SER A 174 17.65 -17.01 0.66
C SER A 174 16.61 -17.82 -0.09
N ASP A 175 15.74 -18.48 0.65
CA ASP A 175 14.62 -19.21 0.07
C ASP A 175 13.51 -18.24 -0.33
N LEU A 176 13.48 -17.91 -1.60
CA LEU A 176 12.42 -17.10 -2.21
C LEU A 176 11.40 -17.99 -2.97
N SER A 177 11.38 -19.27 -2.70
CA SER A 177 10.50 -20.24 -3.37
C SER A 177 9.01 -20.01 -3.16
N GLY A 178 8.65 -19.22 -2.11
CA GLY A 178 7.26 -18.78 -1.89
C GLY A 178 6.74 -17.81 -2.96
N ILE A 179 7.65 -17.15 -3.71
CA ILE A 179 7.26 -16.23 -4.77
C ILE A 179 6.91 -17.03 -6.02
N LYS A 180 5.66 -16.94 -6.45
CA LYS A 180 5.17 -17.65 -7.63
C LYS A 180 5.44 -16.84 -8.91
N GLU A 181 5.65 -17.57 -10.02
CA GLU A 181 5.62 -16.94 -11.33
C GLU A 181 4.19 -16.53 -11.71
N SER A 182 4.07 -15.46 -12.48
CA SER A 182 2.75 -15.03 -12.96
C SER A 182 2.25 -16.01 -14.03
N PRO A 183 1.01 -16.51 -13.90
CA PRO A 183 0.40 -17.32 -14.95
C PRO A 183 0.16 -16.55 -16.26
N ASP A 184 0.20 -15.22 -16.21
CA ASP A 184 -0.20 -14.32 -17.32
C ASP A 184 0.96 -13.76 -18.15
N LEU A 185 2.15 -14.33 -18.12
CA LEU A 185 3.33 -13.86 -18.88
C LEU A 185 3.09 -13.69 -20.39
N ILE A 186 2.06 -14.30 -20.94
CA ILE A 186 1.84 -14.35 -22.41
C ILE A 186 0.99 -13.19 -22.93
N ASN A 187 0.28 -12.42 -22.10
CA ASN A 187 -0.70 -11.44 -22.56
C ASN A 187 -0.73 -10.10 -21.81
N ILE A 188 0.39 -9.57 -21.37
CA ILE A 188 0.44 -8.16 -20.95
C ILE A 188 0.36 -7.26 -22.19
N LYS A 189 -0.79 -7.25 -22.85
CA LYS A 189 -1.15 -6.12 -23.69
C LYS A 189 -1.19 -4.91 -22.77
N LYS A 190 -0.29 -3.97 -23.02
CA LYS A 190 -0.16 -2.67 -22.34
C LYS A 190 -1.38 -1.76 -22.59
N ASN A 191 -2.57 -2.23 -22.25
CA ASN A 191 -3.71 -1.36 -22.10
C ASN A 191 -3.60 -0.68 -20.75
N LYS A 192 -2.68 0.30 -20.64
CA LYS A 192 -2.76 1.26 -19.54
C LYS A 192 -4.11 1.95 -19.66
N PRO A 193 -5.01 1.83 -18.68
CA PRO A 193 -6.23 2.61 -18.70
C PRO A 193 -5.82 4.09 -18.79
N SER A 194 -6.39 4.82 -19.76
CA SER A 194 -6.14 6.25 -19.80
C SER A 194 -6.80 6.85 -18.56
N LEU A 195 -5.98 7.30 -17.63
CA LEU A 195 -6.46 7.98 -16.44
C LEU A 195 -7.20 9.25 -16.88
N LYS A 196 -8.43 9.40 -16.45
CA LYS A 196 -9.27 10.56 -16.77
C LYS A 196 -9.50 11.36 -15.51
N ILE A 197 -9.32 12.66 -15.60
CA ILE A 197 -9.59 13.62 -14.55
C ILE A 197 -10.73 14.54 -14.96
N ARG A 198 -11.40 15.09 -13.96
CA ARG A 198 -12.39 16.16 -14.14
C ARG A 198 -11.70 17.50 -13.93
N ASN A 199 -11.89 18.41 -14.88
CA ASN A 199 -11.50 19.79 -14.72
C ASN A 199 -12.68 20.59 -14.14
N GLY A 200 -12.38 21.54 -13.27
CA GLY A 200 -13.39 22.42 -12.71
C GLY A 200 -12.99 23.05 -11.39
N ARG A 201 -13.91 23.80 -10.83
CA ARG A 201 -13.83 24.38 -9.49
C ARG A 201 -15.11 24.08 -8.74
N GLU A 202 -14.99 23.65 -7.51
CA GLU A 202 -16.12 23.37 -6.64
C GLU A 202 -15.88 24.00 -5.26
N SER A 203 -16.93 24.48 -4.64
CA SER A 203 -16.92 24.95 -3.26
C SER A 203 -17.93 24.11 -2.49
N VAL A 204 -17.53 23.57 -1.37
CA VAL A 204 -18.35 22.70 -0.55
C VAL A 204 -18.22 23.10 0.92
N LYS A 205 -19.34 23.04 1.65
CA LYS A 205 -19.33 23.25 3.09
C LYS A 205 -19.19 21.92 3.81
N PHE A 206 -18.19 21.83 4.66
CA PHE A 206 -17.97 20.71 5.57
C PHE A 206 -18.15 21.20 7.01
N ASP A 207 -18.93 20.46 7.78
CA ASP A 207 -19.06 20.71 9.20
C ASP A 207 -17.80 20.27 9.95
N ASN A 208 -17.48 20.94 11.04
CA ASN A 208 -16.36 20.66 11.93
C ASN A 208 -14.95 20.91 11.33
N LEU A 209 -14.83 21.70 10.26
CA LEU A 209 -13.54 22.25 9.83
C LEU A 209 -13.29 23.60 10.56
N GLU A 210 -12.16 23.68 11.24
CA GLU A 210 -11.76 24.91 11.94
C GLU A 210 -11.40 26.04 10.97
N PHE A 211 -10.81 25.70 9.83
CA PHE A 211 -10.33 26.64 8.82
C PHE A 211 -10.78 26.24 7.42
N SER A 212 -10.87 27.26 6.54
CA SER A 212 -11.06 26.99 5.12
C SER A 212 -9.86 26.22 4.55
N ARG A 213 -10.12 25.26 3.69
CA ARG A 213 -9.11 24.46 3.00
C ARG A 213 -9.27 24.61 1.50
N ILE A 214 -8.14 24.68 0.79
CA ILE A 214 -8.09 24.70 -0.67
C ILE A 214 -7.27 23.49 -1.11
N PHE A 215 -7.89 22.59 -1.85
CA PHE A 215 -7.21 21.51 -2.56
C PHE A 215 -7.12 21.83 -4.03
N MET A 216 -5.94 21.70 -4.58
CA MET A 216 -5.68 21.93 -6.00
C MET A 216 -4.96 20.72 -6.59
N ALA A 217 -5.39 20.28 -7.77
CA ALA A 217 -4.76 19.18 -8.49
C ALA A 217 -4.48 19.57 -9.94
N TRP A 218 -3.34 19.14 -10.43
CA TRP A 218 -2.94 19.26 -11.82
C TRP A 218 -2.55 17.90 -12.36
N PHE A 219 -2.93 17.64 -13.61
CA PHE A 219 -2.46 16.47 -14.29
C PHE A 219 -0.99 16.65 -14.65
N ILE A 220 -0.18 15.69 -14.27
CA ILE A 220 1.27 15.68 -14.51
C ILE A 220 1.67 14.49 -15.38
N PRO A 221 2.86 14.52 -16.04
CA PRO A 221 3.40 13.39 -16.78
C PRO A 221 3.53 12.13 -15.91
N ASN A 222 3.65 10.98 -16.57
CA ASN A 222 3.90 9.71 -15.92
C ASN A 222 5.27 9.71 -15.20
N LEU A 223 5.39 8.96 -14.11
CA LEU A 223 6.62 8.77 -13.32
C LEU A 223 7.84 8.31 -14.13
N ASN A 224 7.64 7.74 -15.31
CA ASN A 224 8.74 7.38 -16.21
C ASN A 224 9.46 8.61 -16.81
N ASP A 225 8.85 9.80 -16.74
CA ASP A 225 9.48 11.07 -17.15
C ASP A 225 10.15 11.73 -15.94
N GLN A 226 11.22 11.11 -15.46
CA GLN A 226 11.92 11.52 -14.23
C GLN A 226 12.34 12.98 -14.23
N LYS A 227 12.79 13.53 -15.37
CA LYS A 227 13.24 14.93 -15.47
C LYS A 227 12.09 15.90 -15.15
N ASN A 228 10.93 15.67 -15.75
CA ASN A 228 9.78 16.53 -15.52
C ASN A 228 9.19 16.32 -14.12
N ILE A 229 9.19 15.09 -13.60
CA ILE A 229 8.73 14.80 -12.22
C ILE A 229 9.60 15.53 -11.19
N ILE A 230 10.93 15.44 -11.27
CA ILE A 230 11.83 16.16 -10.37
C ILE A 230 11.58 17.68 -10.45
N GLY A 231 11.42 18.20 -11.65
CA GLY A 231 11.09 19.63 -11.85
C GLY A 231 9.77 20.04 -11.18
N LEU A 232 8.76 19.17 -11.24
CA LEU A 232 7.47 19.41 -10.61
C LEU A 232 7.52 19.25 -9.07
N GLU A 233 8.33 18.35 -8.54
CA GLU A 233 8.57 18.22 -7.09
C GLU A 233 9.26 19.47 -6.53
N ILE A 234 10.26 20.00 -7.24
CA ILE A 234 10.90 21.27 -6.89
C ILE A 234 9.88 22.42 -6.93
N LEU A 235 9.07 22.49 -7.98
CA LEU A 235 8.02 23.50 -8.08
C LEU A 235 7.00 23.38 -6.95
N ALA A 236 6.53 22.18 -6.65
CA ALA A 236 5.62 21.93 -5.53
C ALA A 236 6.23 22.39 -4.20
N SER A 237 7.50 22.09 -3.98
CA SER A 237 8.22 22.55 -2.77
C SER A 237 8.29 24.06 -2.67
N ILE A 238 8.59 24.77 -3.77
CA ILE A 238 8.61 26.24 -3.80
C ILE A 238 7.23 26.84 -3.50
N LEU A 239 6.19 26.17 -3.97
CA LEU A 239 4.81 26.67 -3.81
C LEU A 239 4.24 26.39 -2.43
N SER A 240 4.56 25.27 -1.78
CA SER A 240 3.83 24.77 -0.61
C SER A 240 4.69 24.48 0.62
N VAL A 241 6.03 24.47 0.53
CA VAL A 241 6.90 24.10 1.65
C VAL A 241 7.59 25.31 2.27
N GLY A 242 7.47 25.43 3.60
CA GLY A 242 8.17 26.45 4.39
C GLY A 242 7.42 27.77 4.53
N ARG A 243 7.91 28.60 5.45
CA ARG A 243 7.28 29.90 5.81
C ARG A 243 7.25 30.94 4.68
N ASN A 244 8.11 30.78 3.67
CA ASN A 244 8.22 31.69 2.53
C ASN A 244 7.62 31.10 1.25
N SER A 245 6.80 30.06 1.38
CA SER A 245 6.13 29.44 0.23
C SER A 245 5.13 30.42 -0.41
N ARG A 246 4.88 30.23 -1.72
CA ARG A 246 4.04 31.16 -2.50
C ARG A 246 2.55 30.97 -2.29
N LEU A 247 2.12 29.82 -1.76
CA LEU A 247 0.69 29.48 -1.59
C LEU A 247 0.27 29.33 -0.12
N VAL A 248 1.18 29.43 0.83
CA VAL A 248 0.91 29.32 2.28
C VAL A 248 1.24 30.63 2.97
#